data_a5bf8ca4a2f14a19b554d15d71bc1783
#
_entry.id   a5bf8ca4a2f14a19b554d15d71bc1783
#
_cell.length_a   1.000
_cell.length_b   1.000
_cell.length_c   1.000
_cell.angle_alpha   90.00
_cell.angle_beta   90.00
_cell.angle_gamma   90.00
#
_symmetry.space_group_name_H-M   'P 1'
#
loop_
_entity.id
_entity.type
_entity.pdbx_description
1 polymer ?
#
loop_
_entity_poly.entity_id
_entity_poly.type
_entity_poly.pdbx_seq_one_letter_code
_entity_poly.pdbx_strand_id
1 'polypeptide(L)'
;MKKTVFFVRIITVLLNISCKPSSNTFKPNVSGAAFEVLWIIEDSVYKSAAGETLFNILQSPVEHLPQAEPQFQISRLKPALFDNLLKTTRNIIIVDVNDQEYTTPKIHLTNSIWANTQAVVTITAPDTESLDIALQKSGQKIIDFIVKAERERMKSYYLSNMNKEALTMVYKKFGCNIAIPTSMNKYIDGENFLWITNGSSTIRQDFII
;
A
#
# COMPACT_ATOMS: atom_id res chain seq x y z
N MET A 1 18.27 61.44 17.93
CA MET A 1 18.63 60.17 18.59
C MET A 1 17.41 59.31 18.98
N LYS A 2 16.34 59.81 19.58
CA LYS A 2 15.16 58.97 20.00
C LYS A 2 14.41 58.33 18.81
N LYS A 3 14.28 59.00 17.67
CA LYS A 3 13.59 58.50 16.47
C LYS A 3 14.39 57.38 15.74
N THR A 4 15.71 57.46 15.73
CA THR A 4 16.59 56.45 15.11
C THR A 4 16.61 55.15 15.92
N VAL A 5 16.57 55.23 17.25
CA VAL A 5 16.50 54.05 18.13
C VAL A 5 15.14 53.36 18.03
N PHE A 6 14.05 54.09 17.81
CA PHE A 6 12.72 53.51 17.60
C PHE A 6 12.64 52.76 16.26
N PHE A 7 13.23 53.28 15.17
CA PHE A 7 13.27 52.64 13.89
C PHE A 7 14.10 51.32 13.89
N VAL A 8 15.24 51.33 14.60
CA VAL A 8 16.09 50.14 14.78
C VAL A 8 15.35 49.05 15.57
N ARG A 9 14.58 49.40 16.59
CA ARG A 9 13.76 48.42 17.34
C ARG A 9 12.64 47.81 16.52
N ILE A 10 12.01 48.56 15.61
CA ILE A 10 10.95 48.04 14.73
C ILE A 10 11.56 47.06 13.71
N ILE A 11 12.73 47.34 13.15
CA ILE A 11 13.43 46.43 12.22
C ILE A 11 13.85 45.13 12.90
N THR A 12 14.30 45.22 14.16
CA THR A 12 14.69 44.01 14.93
C THR A 12 13.51 43.10 15.25
N VAL A 13 12.30 43.63 15.41
CA VAL A 13 11.07 42.84 15.65
C VAL A 13 10.58 42.15 14.37
N LEU A 14 10.76 42.79 13.20
CA LEU A 14 10.37 42.22 11.92
C LEU A 14 11.25 41.05 11.46
N LEU A 15 12.46 40.92 11.96
CA LEU A 15 13.40 39.84 11.64
C LEU A 15 13.10 38.53 12.42
N ASN A 16 12.18 38.53 13.39
CA ASN A 16 11.80 37.36 14.16
C ASN A 16 10.55 36.64 13.64
N ILE A 17 10.04 36.99 12.45
CA ILE A 17 9.01 36.18 11.78
C ILE A 17 9.75 35.00 11.11
N SER A 18 10.28 34.13 11.94
CA SER A 18 10.73 32.80 11.52
C SER A 18 9.49 32.04 11.07
N CYS A 19 9.27 31.93 9.77
CA CYS A 19 8.35 30.95 9.23
C CYS A 19 8.76 29.59 9.81
N LYS A 20 7.92 29.02 10.71
CA LYS A 20 8.04 27.60 11.04
C LYS A 20 7.99 26.87 9.70
N PRO A 21 9.01 26.09 9.31
CA PRO A 21 8.90 25.29 8.12
C PRO A 21 7.69 24.38 8.34
N SER A 22 6.65 24.58 7.57
CA SER A 22 5.56 23.62 7.48
C SER A 22 6.20 22.32 7.06
N SER A 23 6.24 21.32 7.94
CA SER A 23 6.79 19.99 7.67
C SER A 23 5.84 19.17 6.79
N ASN A 24 5.18 19.81 5.83
CA ASN A 24 4.58 19.11 4.70
C ASN A 24 5.73 18.65 3.78
N THR A 25 6.49 17.68 4.26
CA THR A 25 7.40 16.93 3.39
C THR A 25 6.51 16.23 2.36
N PHE A 26 6.59 16.72 1.11
CA PHE A 26 5.92 16.10 -0.02
C PHE A 26 6.41 14.65 -0.12
N LYS A 27 5.53 13.71 0.16
CA LYS A 27 5.81 12.28 -0.03
C LYS A 27 5.50 11.91 -1.47
N PRO A 28 6.39 11.19 -2.16
CA PRO A 28 6.10 10.67 -3.49
C PRO A 28 4.93 9.67 -3.44
N ASN A 29 4.37 9.37 -4.60
CA ASN A 29 3.44 8.26 -4.73
C ASN A 29 4.19 6.93 -4.66
N VAL A 30 3.49 5.87 -4.26
CA VAL A 30 4.05 4.51 -4.27
C VAL A 30 4.38 4.02 -5.68
N SER A 31 5.41 3.18 -5.77
CA SER A 31 5.84 2.48 -6.99
C SER A 31 5.62 0.96 -6.88
N GLY A 32 5.68 0.26 -8.00
CA GLY A 32 5.53 -1.20 -8.10
C GLY A 32 4.14 -1.65 -8.55
N ALA A 33 3.99 -2.93 -8.85
CA ALA A 33 2.76 -3.56 -9.31
C ALA A 33 1.77 -3.81 -8.15
N ALA A 34 0.48 -3.94 -8.47
CA ALA A 34 -0.54 -4.30 -7.48
C ALA A 34 -0.21 -5.67 -6.85
N PHE A 35 -0.40 -5.80 -5.55
CA PHE A 35 -0.10 -7.01 -4.77
C PHE A 35 1.38 -7.45 -4.80
N GLU A 36 2.30 -6.59 -5.23
CA GLU A 36 3.73 -6.79 -5.06
C GLU A 36 4.16 -6.42 -3.64
N VAL A 37 5.00 -7.27 -3.04
CA VAL A 37 5.58 -7.09 -1.70
C VAL A 37 7.10 -7.15 -1.78
N LEU A 38 7.76 -6.09 -1.34
CA LEU A 38 9.20 -6.09 -1.12
C LEU A 38 9.47 -6.61 0.30
N TRP A 39 10.11 -7.77 0.38
CA TRP A 39 10.44 -8.43 1.64
C TRP A 39 11.92 -8.24 1.98
N ILE A 40 12.19 -7.45 3.00
CA ILE A 40 13.54 -7.11 3.47
C ILE A 40 13.87 -8.01 4.66
N ILE A 41 14.82 -8.93 4.46
CA ILE A 41 15.14 -9.97 5.42
C ILE A 41 16.58 -10.48 5.23
N GLU A 42 17.28 -10.76 6.32
CA GLU A 42 18.59 -11.41 6.29
C GLU A 42 18.51 -12.87 5.84
N ASP A 43 19.57 -13.35 5.16
CA ASP A 43 19.61 -14.71 4.62
C ASP A 43 19.46 -15.79 5.69
N SER A 44 20.01 -15.58 6.89
CA SER A 44 19.92 -16.51 8.02
C SER A 44 18.46 -16.66 8.49
N VAL A 45 17.75 -15.55 8.62
CA VAL A 45 16.33 -15.53 9.04
C VAL A 45 15.44 -16.10 7.94
N TYR A 46 15.69 -15.75 6.68
CA TYR A 46 14.93 -16.29 5.54
C TYR A 46 14.99 -17.82 5.47
N LYS A 47 16.15 -18.42 5.78
CA LYS A 47 16.36 -19.89 5.76
C LYS A 47 15.89 -20.61 7.02
N SER A 48 15.40 -19.90 8.02
CA SER A 48 14.85 -20.47 9.25
C SER A 48 13.38 -20.88 9.10
N ALA A 49 12.85 -21.60 10.09
CA ALA A 49 11.42 -21.94 10.15
C ALA A 49 10.52 -20.68 10.11
N ALA A 50 10.93 -19.58 10.77
CA ALA A 50 10.20 -18.32 10.73
C ALA A 50 10.14 -17.71 9.31
N GLY A 51 11.23 -17.82 8.56
CA GLY A 51 11.26 -17.40 7.15
C GLY A 51 10.30 -18.22 6.29
N GLU A 52 10.28 -19.54 6.47
CA GLU A 52 9.36 -20.44 5.79
C GLU A 52 7.89 -20.14 6.17
N THR A 53 7.61 -19.94 7.45
CA THR A 53 6.28 -19.57 7.95
C THR A 53 5.80 -18.27 7.30
N LEU A 54 6.63 -17.21 7.28
CA LEU A 54 6.25 -15.95 6.67
C LEU A 54 6.07 -16.08 5.15
N PHE A 55 6.92 -16.85 4.48
CA PHE A 55 6.75 -17.14 3.06
C PHE A 55 5.42 -17.82 2.77
N ASN A 56 5.06 -18.86 3.54
CA ASN A 56 3.81 -19.58 3.38
C ASN A 56 2.58 -18.70 3.65
N ILE A 57 2.66 -17.79 4.62
CA ILE A 57 1.63 -16.78 4.88
C ILE A 57 1.44 -15.89 3.64
N LEU A 58 2.52 -15.33 3.09
CA LEU A 58 2.45 -14.40 1.96
C LEU A 58 2.07 -15.08 0.64
N GLN A 59 2.37 -16.37 0.50
CA GLN A 59 2.03 -17.19 -0.67
C GLN A 59 0.72 -17.98 -0.49
N SER A 60 0.00 -17.75 0.62
CA SER A 60 -1.31 -18.37 0.79
C SER A 60 -2.21 -18.09 -0.41
N PRO A 61 -2.98 -19.07 -0.89
CA PRO A 61 -3.82 -18.87 -2.06
C PRO A 61 -4.94 -17.87 -1.78
N VAL A 62 -5.31 -17.11 -2.80
CA VAL A 62 -6.51 -16.28 -2.77
C VAL A 62 -7.72 -17.20 -2.72
N GLU A 63 -8.57 -17.02 -1.72
CA GLU A 63 -9.77 -17.84 -1.54
C GLU A 63 -10.77 -17.68 -2.69
N HIS A 64 -11.47 -18.75 -3.00
CA HIS A 64 -12.56 -18.80 -3.99
C HIS A 64 -12.16 -18.62 -5.46
N LEU A 65 -10.86 -18.63 -5.79
CA LEU A 65 -10.45 -18.70 -7.18
C LEU A 65 -10.50 -20.13 -7.72
N PRO A 66 -10.86 -20.33 -9.00
CA PRO A 66 -10.91 -21.67 -9.64
C PRO A 66 -9.53 -22.34 -9.70
N GLN A 67 -8.47 -21.54 -9.76
CA GLN A 67 -7.06 -21.96 -9.72
C GLN A 67 -6.39 -21.32 -8.51
N ALA A 68 -5.50 -22.06 -7.86
CA ALA A 68 -4.73 -21.53 -6.74
C ALA A 68 -3.75 -20.46 -7.23
N GLU A 69 -3.98 -19.22 -6.86
CA GLU A 69 -3.10 -18.09 -7.14
C GLU A 69 -2.54 -17.55 -5.83
N PRO A 70 -1.24 -17.25 -5.74
CA PRO A 70 -0.66 -16.71 -4.52
C PRO A 70 -1.20 -15.31 -4.22
N GLN A 71 -1.36 -15.00 -2.94
CA GLN A 71 -1.87 -13.71 -2.47
C GLN A 71 -0.98 -12.53 -2.91
N PHE A 72 0.34 -12.72 -2.93
CA PHE A 72 1.29 -11.66 -3.29
C PHE A 72 2.40 -12.16 -4.21
N GLN A 73 2.91 -11.25 -5.04
CA GLN A 73 4.19 -11.41 -5.74
C GLN A 73 5.30 -10.90 -4.82
N ILE A 74 6.26 -11.75 -4.46
CA ILE A 74 7.29 -11.43 -3.49
C ILE A 74 8.62 -11.17 -4.18
N SER A 75 9.20 -10.00 -3.91
CA SER A 75 10.59 -9.67 -4.23
C SER A 75 11.38 -9.60 -2.93
N ARG A 76 12.43 -10.44 -2.79
CA ARG A 76 13.26 -10.48 -1.58
C ARG A 76 14.50 -9.61 -1.72
N LEU A 77 14.87 -8.92 -0.63
CA LEU A 77 16.04 -8.07 -0.56
C LEU A 77 16.75 -8.22 0.79
N LYS A 78 18.11 -8.18 0.78
CA LYS A 78 18.87 -8.06 2.03
C LYS A 78 18.78 -6.64 2.59
N PRO A 79 18.73 -6.44 3.92
CA PRO A 79 18.65 -5.11 4.53
C PRO A 79 19.75 -4.14 4.05
N ALA A 80 20.97 -4.62 3.85
CA ALA A 80 22.09 -3.81 3.36
C ALA A 80 21.89 -3.19 1.98
N LEU A 81 20.95 -3.72 1.17
CA LEU A 81 20.63 -3.24 -0.18
C LEU A 81 19.39 -2.34 -0.21
N PHE A 82 18.75 -2.14 0.94
CA PHE A 82 17.54 -1.32 1.03
C PHE A 82 17.88 0.17 1.03
N ASP A 83 17.78 0.78 -0.13
CA ASP A 83 18.13 2.18 -0.39
C ASP A 83 16.90 3.11 -0.49
N ASN A 84 17.16 4.40 -0.78
CA ASN A 84 16.10 5.41 -0.88
C ASN A 84 15.16 5.19 -2.08
N LEU A 85 15.62 4.56 -3.15
CA LEU A 85 14.78 4.28 -4.33
C LEU A 85 13.70 3.25 -3.98
N LEU A 86 14.08 2.19 -3.28
CA LEU A 86 13.20 1.10 -2.89
C LEU A 86 12.22 1.48 -1.77
N LYS A 87 12.50 2.57 -1.04
CA LYS A 87 11.58 3.11 -0.03
C LYS A 87 10.24 3.59 -0.59
N THR A 88 10.12 3.77 -1.90
CA THR A 88 8.83 4.13 -2.52
C THR A 88 7.97 2.91 -2.87
N THR A 89 8.46 1.69 -2.69
CA THR A 89 7.70 0.46 -2.94
C THR A 89 6.41 0.44 -2.14
N ARG A 90 5.32 0.03 -2.78
CA ARG A 90 3.94 0.17 -2.26
C ARG A 90 3.64 -0.69 -1.02
N ASN A 91 4.20 -1.90 -0.95
CA ASN A 91 4.09 -2.78 0.21
C ASN A 91 5.49 -3.26 0.60
N ILE A 92 5.88 -3.01 1.82
CA ILE A 92 7.20 -3.39 2.34
C ILE A 92 7.01 -4.19 3.62
N ILE A 93 7.73 -5.31 3.72
CA ILE A 93 7.86 -6.08 4.96
C ILE A 93 9.33 -6.07 5.35
N ILE A 94 9.63 -5.57 6.54
CA ILE A 94 10.98 -5.52 7.11
C ILE A 94 11.00 -6.49 8.27
N VAL A 95 11.92 -7.45 8.23
CA VAL A 95 12.15 -8.41 9.33
C VAL A 95 13.52 -8.15 9.92
N ASP A 96 13.54 -7.88 11.21
CA ASP A 96 14.76 -7.65 11.98
C ASP A 96 14.79 -8.55 13.22
N VAL A 97 15.82 -9.40 13.32
CA VAL A 97 16.01 -10.34 14.44
C VAL A 97 17.32 -10.00 15.13
N ASN A 98 17.23 -9.53 16.37
CA ASN A 98 18.36 -9.09 17.15
C ASN A 98 18.10 -9.25 18.66
N ASP A 99 18.82 -10.17 19.32
CA ASP A 99 18.69 -10.47 20.74
C ASP A 99 19.27 -9.37 21.66
N GLN A 100 20.13 -8.49 21.11
CA GLN A 100 20.66 -7.34 21.84
C GLN A 100 19.69 -6.17 21.89
N GLU A 101 18.75 -6.11 20.95
CA GLU A 101 17.84 -4.97 20.78
C GLU A 101 16.40 -5.30 21.18
N TYR A 102 15.96 -6.54 20.94
CA TYR A 102 14.58 -6.94 21.17
C TYR A 102 14.48 -8.01 22.26
N THR A 103 13.47 -7.90 23.10
CA THR A 103 13.16 -8.88 24.16
C THR A 103 11.91 -9.72 23.86
N THR A 104 11.06 -9.23 22.98
CA THR A 104 9.81 -9.89 22.59
C THR A 104 9.50 -9.59 21.12
N PRO A 105 8.88 -10.55 20.39
CA PRO A 105 8.48 -10.29 19.01
C PRO A 105 7.38 -9.24 18.93
N LYS A 106 7.48 -8.34 17.95
CA LYS A 106 6.49 -7.28 17.66
C LYS A 106 6.23 -7.19 16.16
N ILE A 107 4.97 -6.96 15.80
CA ILE A 107 4.55 -6.71 14.43
C ILE A 107 3.90 -5.32 14.39
N HIS A 108 4.54 -4.36 13.73
CA HIS A 108 4.07 -3.01 13.54
C HIS A 108 3.52 -2.82 12.15
N LEU A 109 2.29 -2.34 12.05
CA LEU A 109 1.59 -2.06 10.80
C LEU A 109 1.48 -0.55 10.64
N THR A 110 2.16 0.03 9.65
CA THR A 110 2.25 1.49 9.49
C THR A 110 1.95 1.89 8.06
N ASN A 111 1.19 2.97 7.89
CA ASN A 111 0.90 3.52 6.57
C ASN A 111 1.77 4.72 6.25
N SER A 112 2.13 4.86 4.96
CA SER A 112 2.72 6.09 4.40
C SER A 112 3.97 6.57 5.14
N ILE A 113 4.94 5.70 5.39
CA ILE A 113 6.21 6.08 6.02
C ILE A 113 7.01 6.96 5.05
N TRP A 114 7.33 6.45 3.86
CA TRP A 114 8.17 7.13 2.86
C TRP A 114 7.41 7.60 1.62
N ALA A 115 6.26 6.96 1.32
CA ALA A 115 5.43 7.29 0.16
C ALA A 115 3.95 7.33 0.54
N ASN A 116 3.14 8.07 -0.23
CA ASN A 116 1.70 8.17 -0.02
C ASN A 116 1.02 6.82 -0.27
N THR A 117 0.07 6.44 0.58
CA THR A 117 -0.71 5.19 0.48
C THR A 117 0.12 3.90 0.62
N GLN A 118 1.34 3.99 1.12
CA GLN A 118 2.24 2.86 1.35
C GLN A 118 1.79 2.00 2.52
N ALA A 119 1.95 0.69 2.42
CA ALA A 119 1.81 -0.25 3.54
C ALA A 119 3.20 -0.76 3.96
N VAL A 120 3.57 -0.55 5.21
CA VAL A 120 4.84 -1.03 5.77
C VAL A 120 4.57 -1.89 6.99
N VAL A 121 5.06 -3.11 6.97
CA VAL A 121 5.04 -4.06 8.08
C VAL A 121 6.46 -4.17 8.61
N THR A 122 6.67 -3.80 9.86
CA THR A 122 7.96 -4.00 10.54
C THR A 122 7.79 -5.10 11.57
N ILE A 123 8.58 -6.16 11.44
CA ILE A 123 8.56 -7.33 12.31
C ILE A 123 9.91 -7.39 13.02
N THR A 124 9.91 -7.32 14.33
CA THR A 124 11.10 -7.40 15.16
C THR A 124 11.00 -8.57 16.15
N ALA A 125 12.09 -9.27 16.40
CA ALA A 125 12.12 -10.38 17.35
C ALA A 125 13.53 -10.57 17.94
N PRO A 126 13.68 -11.13 19.17
CA PRO A 126 14.98 -11.46 19.71
C PRO A 126 15.63 -12.65 18.98
N ASP A 127 14.84 -13.59 18.51
CA ASP A 127 15.29 -14.83 17.86
C ASP A 127 14.27 -15.34 16.85
N THR A 128 14.66 -16.34 16.05
CA THR A 128 13.81 -16.90 14.99
C THR A 128 12.70 -17.81 15.53
N GLU A 129 12.85 -18.40 16.71
CA GLU A 129 11.84 -19.28 17.32
C GLU A 129 10.63 -18.45 17.80
N SER A 130 10.90 -17.39 18.58
CA SER A 130 9.85 -16.47 19.02
C SER A 130 9.19 -15.73 17.86
N LEU A 131 9.95 -15.43 16.79
CA LEU A 131 9.44 -14.87 15.55
C LEU A 131 8.43 -15.83 14.90
N ASP A 132 8.78 -17.11 14.76
CA ASP A 132 7.92 -18.13 14.15
C ASP A 132 6.57 -18.24 14.88
N ILE A 133 6.61 -18.34 16.20
CA ILE A 133 5.41 -18.41 17.06
C ILE A 133 4.54 -17.15 16.86
N ALA A 134 5.15 -15.97 16.79
CA ALA A 134 4.41 -14.73 16.57
C ALA A 134 3.76 -14.66 15.18
N LEU A 135 4.44 -15.16 14.15
CA LEU A 135 3.93 -15.21 12.79
C LEU A 135 2.76 -16.18 12.66
N GLN A 136 2.84 -17.39 13.23
CA GLN A 136 1.75 -18.34 13.25
C GLN A 136 0.47 -17.76 13.90
N LYS A 137 0.64 -16.96 14.95
CA LYS A 137 -0.48 -16.32 15.65
C LYS A 137 -1.05 -15.11 14.93
N SER A 138 -0.24 -14.37 14.18
CA SER A 138 -0.62 -13.03 13.68
C SER A 138 -0.48 -12.85 12.18
N GLY A 139 -0.12 -13.90 11.43
CA GLY A 139 0.13 -13.83 9.99
C GLY A 139 -1.04 -13.28 9.19
N GLN A 140 -2.28 -13.68 9.52
CA GLN A 140 -3.47 -13.17 8.84
C GLN A 140 -3.60 -11.64 8.94
N LYS A 141 -3.19 -11.02 10.04
CA LYS A 141 -3.22 -9.56 10.18
C LYS A 141 -2.29 -8.84 9.19
N ILE A 142 -1.18 -9.49 8.80
CA ILE A 142 -0.25 -8.95 7.79
C ILE A 142 -0.94 -8.95 6.43
N ILE A 143 -1.57 -10.07 6.05
CA ILE A 143 -2.33 -10.19 4.81
C ILE A 143 -3.43 -9.14 4.77
N ASP A 144 -4.28 -9.09 5.79
CA ASP A 144 -5.43 -8.18 5.86
C ASP A 144 -5.01 -6.71 5.73
N PHE A 145 -3.90 -6.35 6.36
CA PHE A 145 -3.35 -4.98 6.30
C PHE A 145 -2.91 -4.60 4.89
N ILE A 146 -2.14 -5.46 4.22
CA ILE A 146 -1.65 -5.21 2.87
C ILE A 146 -2.80 -5.21 1.87
N VAL A 147 -3.70 -6.20 1.95
CA VAL A 147 -4.88 -6.30 1.08
C VAL A 147 -5.79 -5.08 1.24
N LYS A 148 -6.00 -4.62 2.47
CA LYS A 148 -6.77 -3.38 2.72
C LYS A 148 -6.12 -2.18 2.04
N ALA A 149 -4.80 -2.01 2.15
CA ALA A 149 -4.08 -0.92 1.48
C ALA A 149 -4.20 -1.00 -0.04
N GLU A 150 -4.11 -2.20 -0.64
CA GLU A 150 -4.31 -2.41 -2.07
C GLU A 150 -5.73 -2.04 -2.51
N ARG A 151 -6.74 -2.50 -1.77
CA ARG A 151 -8.15 -2.18 -2.06
C ARG A 151 -8.43 -0.67 -2.01
N GLU A 152 -7.88 0.04 -1.03
CA GLU A 152 -8.04 1.50 -0.94
C GLU A 152 -7.35 2.24 -2.10
N ARG A 153 -6.18 1.78 -2.54
CA ARG A 153 -5.51 2.32 -3.74
C ARG A 153 -6.32 2.08 -5.01
N MET A 154 -6.82 0.85 -5.20
CA MET A 154 -7.67 0.49 -6.33
C MET A 154 -8.97 1.31 -6.33
N LYS A 155 -9.63 1.42 -5.19
CA LYS A 155 -10.84 2.22 -5.02
C LYS A 155 -10.59 3.68 -5.39
N SER A 156 -9.52 4.28 -4.88
CA SER A 156 -9.15 5.66 -5.19
C SER A 156 -8.90 5.86 -6.69
N TYR A 157 -8.17 4.93 -7.31
CA TYR A 157 -7.91 4.95 -8.74
C TYR A 157 -9.20 4.87 -9.57
N TYR A 158 -10.08 3.93 -9.28
CA TYR A 158 -11.33 3.76 -10.05
C TYR A 158 -12.30 4.91 -9.84
N LEU A 159 -12.40 5.47 -8.64
CA LEU A 159 -13.22 6.66 -8.39
C LEU A 159 -12.71 7.89 -9.16
N SER A 160 -11.40 8.03 -9.31
CA SER A 160 -10.79 9.13 -10.07
C SER A 160 -10.87 8.93 -11.60
N ASN A 161 -10.98 7.67 -12.05
CA ASN A 161 -10.95 7.27 -13.46
C ASN A 161 -12.23 6.52 -13.88
N MET A 162 -13.37 6.88 -13.33
CA MET A 162 -14.63 6.21 -13.65
C MET A 162 -15.26 6.75 -14.94
N ASN A 163 -15.88 5.85 -15.67
CA ASN A 163 -16.72 6.15 -16.83
C ASN A 163 -18.08 6.72 -16.37
N LYS A 164 -18.25 8.02 -16.50
CA LYS A 164 -19.47 8.74 -16.06
C LYS A 164 -20.71 8.33 -16.84
N GLU A 165 -20.56 7.98 -18.13
CA GLU A 165 -21.65 7.51 -18.97
C GLU A 165 -22.14 6.16 -18.48
N ALA A 166 -21.23 5.19 -18.29
CA ALA A 166 -21.55 3.88 -17.72
C ALA A 166 -22.22 3.99 -16.34
N LEU A 167 -21.69 4.85 -15.45
CA LEU A 167 -22.30 5.12 -14.15
C LEU A 167 -23.75 5.62 -14.30
N THR A 168 -23.99 6.54 -15.25
CA THR A 168 -25.34 7.09 -15.48
C THR A 168 -26.30 6.03 -16.02
N MET A 169 -25.85 5.16 -16.93
CA MET A 169 -26.64 4.06 -17.46
C MET A 169 -27.04 3.07 -16.37
N VAL A 170 -26.05 2.66 -15.55
CA VAL A 170 -26.27 1.74 -14.42
C VAL A 170 -27.27 2.34 -13.44
N TYR A 171 -27.07 3.60 -13.03
CA TYR A 171 -27.95 4.26 -12.08
C TYR A 171 -29.39 4.36 -12.59
N LYS A 172 -29.56 4.79 -13.84
CA LYS A 172 -30.90 4.94 -14.44
C LYS A 172 -31.65 3.61 -14.53
N LYS A 173 -30.95 2.52 -14.83
CA LYS A 173 -31.56 1.22 -15.07
C LYS A 173 -31.78 0.40 -13.79
N PHE A 174 -30.80 0.44 -12.86
CA PHE A 174 -30.75 -0.46 -11.69
C PHE A 174 -30.79 0.27 -10.35
N GLY A 175 -30.73 1.61 -10.33
CA GLY A 175 -30.78 2.41 -9.10
C GLY A 175 -29.54 2.29 -8.22
N CYS A 176 -28.43 1.73 -8.73
CA CYS A 176 -27.18 1.56 -7.98
C CYS A 176 -26.01 2.33 -8.61
N ASN A 177 -24.95 2.57 -7.81
CA ASN A 177 -23.77 3.26 -8.25
C ASN A 177 -22.58 2.29 -8.25
N ILE A 178 -21.92 2.12 -9.41
CA ILE A 178 -20.75 1.26 -9.57
C ILE A 178 -19.68 2.04 -10.31
N ALA A 179 -18.46 2.09 -9.74
CA ALA A 179 -17.32 2.75 -10.37
C ALA A 179 -16.73 1.85 -11.47
N ILE A 180 -17.18 2.06 -12.70
CA ILE A 180 -16.70 1.33 -13.87
C ILE A 180 -15.54 2.11 -14.51
N PRO A 181 -14.40 1.44 -14.83
CA PRO A 181 -13.24 2.10 -15.42
C PRO A 181 -13.54 2.76 -16.78
N THR A 182 -12.87 3.86 -17.09
CA THR A 182 -12.99 4.55 -18.40
C THR A 182 -12.59 3.66 -19.59
N SER A 183 -11.76 2.65 -19.37
CA SER A 183 -11.40 1.65 -20.41
C SER A 183 -12.57 0.79 -20.85
N MET A 184 -13.61 0.65 -20.03
CA MET A 184 -14.84 -0.08 -20.35
C MET A 184 -15.86 0.89 -20.95
N ASN A 185 -15.85 1.05 -22.25
CA ASN A 185 -16.59 2.09 -22.99
C ASN A 185 -17.46 1.57 -24.14
N LYS A 186 -17.65 0.26 -24.22
CA LYS A 186 -18.58 -0.36 -25.15
C LYS A 186 -19.73 -0.98 -24.39
N TYR A 187 -20.96 -0.79 -24.89
CA TYR A 187 -22.18 -1.16 -24.19
C TYR A 187 -23.09 -1.99 -25.04
N ILE A 188 -23.82 -2.92 -24.43
CA ILE A 188 -25.00 -3.54 -24.96
C ILE A 188 -26.09 -3.34 -23.90
N ASP A 189 -27.07 -2.51 -24.25
CA ASP A 189 -28.21 -2.18 -23.38
C ASP A 189 -29.41 -3.05 -23.78
N GLY A 190 -29.61 -4.15 -23.06
CA GLY A 190 -30.76 -5.04 -23.24
C GLY A 190 -31.93 -4.61 -22.34
N GLU A 191 -33.07 -5.25 -22.47
CA GLU A 191 -34.28 -4.90 -21.71
C GLU A 191 -34.05 -5.01 -20.18
N ASN A 192 -33.46 -6.13 -19.73
CA ASN A 192 -33.23 -6.45 -18.30
C ASN A 192 -31.77 -6.61 -17.91
N PHE A 193 -30.85 -6.19 -18.78
CA PHE A 193 -29.40 -6.26 -18.49
C PHE A 193 -28.67 -5.10 -19.14
N LEU A 194 -27.49 -4.83 -18.61
CA LEU A 194 -26.51 -3.94 -19.21
C LEU A 194 -25.16 -4.66 -19.25
N TRP A 195 -24.61 -4.85 -20.45
CA TRP A 195 -23.28 -5.40 -20.65
C TRP A 195 -22.32 -4.28 -21.01
N ILE A 196 -21.26 -4.14 -20.24
CA ILE A 196 -20.22 -3.13 -20.42
C ILE A 196 -18.90 -3.86 -20.62
N THR A 197 -18.14 -3.52 -21.65
CA THR A 197 -16.89 -4.19 -21.98
C THR A 197 -15.80 -3.21 -22.42
N ASN A 198 -14.53 -3.57 -22.22
CA ASN A 198 -13.40 -2.86 -22.81
C ASN A 198 -13.20 -3.25 -24.30
N GLY A 199 -13.84 -4.32 -24.77
CA GLY A 199 -13.76 -4.82 -26.14
C GLY A 199 -12.33 -5.21 -26.58
N SER A 200 -11.41 -5.48 -25.63
CA SER A 200 -10.05 -5.89 -25.92
C SER A 200 -9.99 -7.31 -26.50
N SER A 201 -9.14 -7.52 -27.50
CA SER A 201 -8.86 -8.84 -28.03
C SER A 201 -7.82 -9.63 -27.24
N THR A 202 -7.05 -8.95 -26.39
CA THR A 202 -5.94 -9.56 -25.63
C THR A 202 -6.38 -9.88 -24.19
N ILE A 203 -6.86 -8.87 -23.47
CA ILE A 203 -7.37 -9.02 -22.10
C ILE A 203 -8.75 -8.41 -22.09
N ARG A 204 -9.74 -9.25 -22.31
CA ARG A 204 -11.14 -8.83 -22.29
C ARG A 204 -11.64 -8.74 -20.86
N GLN A 205 -12.31 -7.64 -20.57
CA GLN A 205 -13.02 -7.41 -19.31
C GLN A 205 -14.47 -7.10 -19.62
N ASP A 206 -15.35 -7.84 -18.99
CA ASP A 206 -16.79 -7.70 -19.16
C ASP A 206 -17.45 -7.47 -17.79
N PHE A 207 -18.41 -6.57 -17.74
CA PHE A 207 -19.24 -6.30 -16.60
C PHE A 207 -20.70 -6.43 -17.04
N ILE A 208 -21.45 -7.32 -16.40
CA ILE A 208 -22.84 -7.59 -16.70
C ILE A 208 -23.65 -7.38 -15.43
N ILE A 209 -24.69 -6.56 -15.54
CA ILE A 209 -25.65 -6.30 -14.47
C ILE A 209 -27.01 -6.75 -14.94
#